data_56885053e5cdcc1d14d6d395640ead2e
#
_entry.id   56885053e5cdcc1d14d6d395640ead2e
#
_cell.length_a   1.000
_cell.length_b   1.000
_cell.length_c   1.000
_cell.angle_alpha   90.00
_cell.angle_beta   90.00
_cell.angle_gamma   90.00
#
_symmetry.space_group_name_H-M   'P 1'
#
loop_
_entity.id
_entity.type
_entity.pdbx_description
1 polymer ?
#
loop_
_entity_poly.entity_id
_entity_poly.type
_entity_poly.pdbx_seq_one_letter_code
_entity_poly.pdbx_strand_id
1 'polypeptide(L)'
;MYKEKNSISPTQVLKITNILRSLGLNTSYRGTKIINKIIQYVIKYDIEFITLEKIYKIISKEYGFNISTMRNNINNALNNRNKTLSKTNFQKIFGYEYYEKNFEPKIFIEEVSNLFK
;
A
#
# COMPACT_ATOMS: atom_id res chain seq x y z
N MET A 1 18.53 -8.94 5.08
CA MET A 1 17.17 -9.47 4.94
C MET A 1 16.38 -9.24 6.22
N TYR A 2 15.09 -8.95 6.12
CA TYR A 2 14.24 -8.70 7.28
C TYR A 2 13.80 -10.01 7.91
N LYS A 3 13.69 -10.02 9.25
CA LYS A 3 13.11 -11.14 9.98
C LYS A 3 11.62 -10.96 10.13
N GLU A 4 10.87 -12.03 9.99
CA GLU A 4 9.43 -12.02 10.20
C GLU A 4 9.11 -11.67 11.66
N LYS A 5 8.30 -10.64 11.88
CA LYS A 5 7.88 -10.16 13.20
C LYS A 5 6.43 -10.48 13.48
N ASN A 6 5.61 -10.51 12.43
CA ASN A 6 4.17 -10.71 12.54
C ASN A 6 3.73 -11.70 11.48
N SER A 7 2.69 -12.47 11.78
CA SER A 7 2.03 -13.26 10.74
C SER A 7 0.87 -12.44 10.18
N ILE A 8 0.56 -12.66 8.91
CA ILE A 8 -0.53 -11.97 8.23
C ILE A 8 -1.67 -12.97 8.01
N SER A 9 -2.82 -12.72 8.64
CA SER A 9 -4.00 -13.56 8.47
C SER A 9 -4.79 -13.15 7.22
N PRO A 10 -5.61 -14.06 6.67
CA PRO A 10 -6.53 -13.67 5.58
C PRO A 10 -7.45 -12.51 5.97
N THR A 11 -7.85 -12.44 7.24
CA THR A 11 -8.67 -11.31 7.74
C THR A 11 -7.94 -9.99 7.63
N GLN A 12 -6.65 -9.96 7.93
CA GLN A 12 -5.84 -8.74 7.79
C GLN A 12 -5.68 -8.34 6.33
N VAL A 13 -5.48 -9.30 5.43
CA VAL A 13 -5.40 -9.02 3.99
C VAL A 13 -6.71 -8.38 3.52
N LEU A 14 -7.84 -8.90 3.99
CA LEU A 14 -9.14 -8.33 3.64
C LEU A 14 -9.31 -6.91 4.20
N LYS A 15 -8.86 -6.66 5.43
CA LYS A 15 -8.88 -5.31 6.02
C LYS A 15 -8.06 -4.32 5.21
N ILE A 16 -6.89 -4.72 4.75
CA ILE A 16 -6.06 -3.89 3.87
C ILE A 16 -6.82 -3.57 2.59
N THR A 17 -7.40 -4.59 1.96
CA THR A 17 -8.20 -4.41 0.74
C THR A 17 -9.33 -3.41 0.95
N ASN A 18 -10.05 -3.52 2.06
CA ASN A 18 -11.17 -2.64 2.38
C ASN A 18 -10.71 -1.19 2.60
N ILE A 19 -9.57 -1.00 3.24
CA ILE A 19 -9.01 0.34 3.44
C ILE A 19 -8.61 0.96 2.10
N LEU A 20 -7.93 0.21 1.24
CA LEU A 20 -7.55 0.71 -0.08
C LEU A 20 -8.77 1.11 -0.90
N ARG A 21 -9.82 0.27 -0.86
CA ARG A 21 -11.09 0.58 -1.55
C ARG A 21 -11.74 1.82 -0.98
N SER A 22 -11.78 1.95 0.34
CA SER A 22 -12.37 3.13 1.02
C SER A 22 -11.64 4.41 0.66
N LEU A 23 -10.34 4.33 0.41
CA LEU A 23 -9.51 5.47 -0.01
C LEU A 23 -9.61 5.74 -1.51
N GLY A 24 -10.43 5.00 -2.21
CA GLY A 24 -10.73 5.27 -3.62
C GLY A 24 -9.94 4.46 -4.63
N LEU A 25 -9.06 3.56 -4.19
CA LEU A 25 -8.31 2.73 -5.12
C LEU A 25 -9.20 1.64 -5.72
N ASN A 26 -9.02 1.38 -7.01
CA ASN A 26 -9.75 0.32 -7.69
C ASN A 26 -9.05 -1.02 -7.38
N THR A 27 -9.73 -1.89 -6.65
CA THR A 27 -9.15 -3.16 -6.20
C THR A 27 -8.92 -4.17 -7.32
N SER A 28 -9.47 -3.93 -8.51
CA SER A 28 -9.19 -4.77 -9.68
C SER A 28 -7.90 -4.36 -10.42
N TYR A 29 -7.37 -3.18 -10.16
CA TYR A 29 -6.12 -2.73 -10.79
C TYR A 29 -4.93 -3.53 -10.27
N ARG A 30 -4.02 -3.88 -11.18
CA ARG A 30 -2.78 -4.58 -10.82
C ARG A 30 -1.98 -3.79 -9.80
N GLY A 31 -1.90 -2.47 -9.97
CA GLY A 31 -1.17 -1.60 -9.04
C GLY A 31 -1.71 -1.65 -7.62
N THR A 32 -3.03 -1.71 -7.46
CA THR A 32 -3.66 -1.84 -6.15
C THR A 32 -3.29 -3.17 -5.50
N LYS A 33 -3.27 -4.24 -6.27
CA LYS A 33 -2.88 -5.57 -5.78
C LYS A 33 -1.41 -5.59 -5.37
N ILE A 34 -0.54 -4.91 -6.12
CA ILE A 34 0.88 -4.79 -5.79
C ILE A 34 1.05 -3.98 -4.49
N ILE A 35 0.35 -2.87 -4.36
CA ILE A 35 0.36 -2.06 -3.13
C ILE A 35 -0.03 -2.91 -1.93
N ASN A 36 -1.08 -3.72 -2.06
CA ASN A 36 -1.52 -4.61 -1.00
C ASN A 36 -0.41 -5.59 -0.58
N LYS A 37 0.27 -6.20 -1.54
CA LYS A 37 1.40 -7.11 -1.26
C LYS A 37 2.55 -6.41 -0.55
N ILE A 38 2.86 -5.19 -0.95
CA ILE A 38 3.92 -4.39 -0.33
C ILE A 38 3.54 -4.07 1.12
N ILE A 39 2.31 -3.65 1.36
CA ILE A 39 1.81 -3.36 2.71
C ILE A 39 1.89 -4.62 3.59
N GLN A 40 1.47 -5.77 3.07
CA GLN A 40 1.60 -7.04 3.79
C GLN A 40 3.05 -7.31 4.18
N TYR A 41 3.98 -7.07 3.27
CA TYR A 41 5.40 -7.26 3.51
C TYR A 41 5.91 -6.35 4.62
N VAL A 42 5.54 -5.07 4.55
CA VAL A 42 5.94 -4.07 5.55
C VAL A 42 5.42 -4.45 6.94
N ILE A 43 4.19 -4.92 7.04
CA ILE A 43 3.60 -5.36 8.31
C ILE A 43 4.29 -6.61 8.81
N LYS A 44 4.45 -7.61 7.95
CA LYS A 44 5.01 -8.92 8.30
C LYS A 44 6.40 -8.81 8.90
N TYR A 45 7.23 -7.93 8.34
CA TYR A 45 8.61 -7.75 8.77
C TYR A 45 8.81 -6.50 9.63
N ASP A 46 7.73 -5.80 9.96
CA ASP A 46 7.73 -4.60 10.81
C ASP A 46 8.78 -3.57 10.38
N ILE A 47 8.72 -3.19 9.12
CA ILE A 47 9.68 -2.25 8.55
C ILE A 47 9.27 -0.83 8.93
N GLU A 48 10.12 -0.12 9.70
CA GLU A 48 9.83 1.23 10.17
C GLU A 48 10.23 2.31 9.16
N PHE A 49 11.38 2.10 8.50
CA PHE A 49 11.87 3.05 7.50
C PHE A 49 11.79 2.39 6.13
N ILE A 50 10.79 2.79 5.37
CA ILE A 50 10.55 2.18 4.06
C ILE A 50 11.55 2.73 3.03
N THR A 51 12.47 1.89 2.61
CA THR A 51 13.27 2.13 1.41
C THR A 51 12.53 1.45 0.26
N LEU A 52 11.69 2.19 -0.40
CA LEU A 52 10.75 1.63 -1.37
C LEU A 52 11.44 0.87 -2.51
N GLU A 53 12.57 1.37 -2.99
CA GLU A 53 13.33 0.69 -4.04
C GLU A 53 13.79 -0.71 -3.63
N LYS A 54 14.24 -0.86 -2.39
CA LYS A 54 14.66 -2.15 -1.85
C LYS A 54 13.49 -3.12 -1.80
N ILE A 55 12.33 -2.63 -1.36
CA ILE A 55 11.12 -3.46 -1.28
C ILE A 55 10.64 -3.83 -2.69
N TYR A 56 10.71 -2.91 -3.64
CA TYR A 56 10.38 -3.21 -5.04
C TYR A 56 11.25 -4.36 -5.59
N LYS A 57 12.54 -4.35 -5.30
CA LYS A 57 13.44 -5.42 -5.72
C LYS A 57 13.04 -6.77 -5.13
N ILE A 58 12.68 -6.78 -3.85
CA ILE A 58 12.27 -8.00 -3.16
C ILE A 58 10.97 -8.54 -3.75
N ILE A 59 9.97 -7.69 -3.90
CA ILE A 59 8.66 -8.07 -4.44
C ILE A 59 8.78 -8.49 -5.90
N SER A 60 9.57 -7.78 -6.68
CA SER A 60 9.86 -8.12 -8.07
C SER A 60 10.41 -9.54 -8.20
N LYS A 61 11.40 -9.86 -7.37
CA LYS A 61 12.04 -11.18 -7.36
C LYS A 61 11.08 -12.27 -6.92
N GLU A 62 10.31 -12.01 -5.86
CA GLU A 62 9.41 -13.00 -5.25
C GLU A 62 8.23 -13.32 -6.16
N TYR A 63 7.67 -12.32 -6.82
CA TYR A 63 6.47 -12.50 -7.66
C TYR A 63 6.73 -12.45 -9.16
N GLY A 64 7.99 -12.29 -9.57
CA GLY A 64 8.33 -12.25 -10.98
C GLY A 64 7.89 -11.00 -11.72
N PHE A 65 7.69 -9.89 -11.01
CA PHE A 65 7.30 -8.62 -11.63
C PHE A 65 8.52 -7.84 -12.11
N ASN A 66 8.35 -7.10 -13.22
CA ASN A 66 9.34 -6.12 -13.67
C ASN A 66 9.20 -4.85 -12.81
N ILE A 67 10.31 -4.34 -12.29
CA ILE A 67 10.30 -3.17 -11.38
C ILE A 67 9.69 -1.94 -12.05
N SER A 68 10.08 -1.68 -13.29
CA SER A 68 9.56 -0.52 -14.04
C SER A 68 8.04 -0.63 -14.22
N THR A 69 7.55 -1.81 -14.55
CA THR A 69 6.12 -2.07 -14.69
C THR A 69 5.40 -1.92 -13.34
N MET A 70 6.02 -2.39 -12.25
CA MET A 70 5.47 -2.21 -10.91
C MET A 70 5.28 -0.74 -10.57
N ARG A 71 6.30 0.08 -10.80
CA ARG A 71 6.21 1.53 -10.53
C ARG A 71 5.07 2.16 -11.30
N ASN A 72 4.98 1.83 -12.60
CA ASN A 72 3.92 2.37 -13.45
C ASN A 72 2.54 1.95 -12.97
N ASN A 73 2.37 0.68 -12.62
CA ASN A 73 1.11 0.15 -12.12
C ASN A 73 0.70 0.80 -10.81
N ILE A 74 1.64 0.97 -9.88
CA ILE A 74 1.39 1.63 -8.59
C ILE A 74 0.98 3.07 -8.81
N ASN A 75 1.72 3.81 -9.62
CA ASN A 75 1.41 5.20 -9.92
C ASN A 75 0.04 5.34 -10.57
N ASN A 76 -0.30 4.45 -11.51
CA ASN A 76 -1.60 4.46 -12.16
C ASN A 76 -2.74 4.19 -11.17
N ALA A 77 -2.55 3.23 -10.26
CA ALA A 77 -3.57 2.94 -9.25
C ALA A 77 -3.82 4.14 -8.34
N LEU A 78 -2.77 4.83 -7.92
CA LEU A 78 -2.91 6.00 -7.06
C LEU A 78 -3.46 7.21 -7.83
N ASN A 79 -2.99 7.44 -9.06
CA ASN A 79 -3.40 8.59 -9.84
C ASN A 79 -4.84 8.46 -10.38
N ASN A 80 -5.31 7.25 -10.61
CA ASN A 80 -6.66 7.00 -11.13
C ASN A 80 -7.68 6.65 -10.04
N ARG A 81 -7.33 6.85 -8.78
CA ARG A 81 -8.23 6.60 -7.67
C ARG A 81 -9.45 7.53 -7.71
N ASN A 82 -10.51 7.14 -7.05
CA ASN A 82 -11.67 8.01 -6.83
C ASN A 82 -11.31 9.04 -5.76
N LYS A 83 -11.00 10.26 -6.18
CA LYS A 83 -10.54 11.32 -5.27
C LYS A 83 -11.63 11.81 -4.31
N THR A 84 -12.89 11.68 -4.68
CA THR A 84 -13.99 12.00 -3.78
C THR A 84 -14.01 11.05 -2.59
N LEU A 85 -13.85 9.75 -2.84
CA LEU A 85 -13.74 8.77 -1.76
C LEU A 85 -12.49 9.00 -0.91
N SER A 86 -11.36 9.31 -1.54
CA SER A 86 -10.13 9.64 -0.81
C SER A 86 -10.37 10.76 0.18
N LYS A 87 -10.94 11.86 -0.30
CA LYS A 87 -11.21 13.05 0.50
C LYS A 87 -12.20 12.76 1.63
N THR A 88 -13.28 12.04 1.32
CA THR A 88 -14.33 11.75 2.30
C THR A 88 -13.84 10.82 3.41
N ASN A 89 -13.08 9.80 3.06
CA ASN A 89 -12.72 8.74 4.00
C ASN A 89 -11.36 8.90 4.66
N PHE A 90 -10.47 9.73 4.12
CA PHE A 90 -9.12 9.87 4.65
C PHE A 90 -9.11 10.29 6.11
N GLN A 91 -9.83 11.35 6.44
CA GLN A 91 -9.88 11.85 7.82
C GLN A 91 -10.51 10.84 8.77
N LYS A 92 -11.53 10.11 8.31
CA LYS A 92 -12.19 9.08 9.13
C LYS A 92 -11.23 7.95 9.47
N ILE A 93 -10.35 7.57 8.54
CA ILE A 93 -9.43 6.46 8.70
C ILE A 93 -8.19 6.87 9.48
N PHE A 94 -7.61 8.02 9.15
CA PHE A 94 -6.31 8.45 9.69
C PHE A 94 -6.41 9.48 10.81
N GLY A 95 -7.53 10.16 10.96
CA GLY A 95 -7.73 11.14 12.02
C GLY A 95 -7.16 12.53 11.75
N TYR A 96 -6.67 12.80 10.54
CA TYR A 96 -6.18 14.11 10.16
C TYR A 96 -6.54 14.43 8.71
N GLU A 97 -6.35 15.70 8.33
CA GLU A 97 -6.79 16.20 7.04
C GLU A 97 -6.00 15.61 5.87
N TYR A 98 -6.71 15.40 4.77
CA TYR A 98 -6.17 14.89 3.51
C TYR A 98 -5.31 15.92 2.80
N TYR A 99 -4.14 15.47 2.32
CA TYR A 99 -3.27 16.21 1.42
C TYR A 99 -2.89 15.31 0.25
N GLU A 100 -2.69 15.89 -0.93
CA GLU A 100 -2.37 15.12 -2.13
C GLU A 100 -1.10 14.28 -1.96
N LYS A 101 -0.11 14.79 -1.25
CA LYS A 101 1.15 14.08 -0.98
C LYS A 101 0.96 12.78 -0.22
N ASN A 102 -0.16 12.63 0.49
CA ASN A 102 -0.47 11.38 1.21
C ASN A 102 -0.66 10.21 0.26
N PHE A 103 -0.87 10.48 -1.04
CA PHE A 103 -1.01 9.44 -2.06
C PHE A 103 0.24 9.28 -2.93
N GLU A 104 1.36 9.85 -2.53
CA GLU A 104 2.66 9.47 -3.10
C GLU A 104 3.00 8.05 -2.61
N PRO A 105 3.57 7.18 -3.46
CA PRO A 105 3.71 5.75 -3.14
C PRO A 105 4.33 5.46 -1.78
N LYS A 106 5.46 6.08 -1.46
CA LYS A 106 6.14 5.83 -0.19
C LYS A 106 5.30 6.25 1.00
N ILE A 107 4.76 7.48 0.95
CA ILE A 107 3.97 8.04 2.05
C ILE A 107 2.70 7.23 2.23
N PHE A 108 2.02 6.89 1.14
CA PHE A 108 0.78 6.13 1.18
C PHE A 108 1.00 4.75 1.81
N ILE A 109 2.02 4.04 1.38
CA ILE A 109 2.34 2.71 1.90
C ILE A 109 2.69 2.78 3.38
N GLU A 110 3.50 3.77 3.80
CA GLU A 110 3.81 3.97 5.21
C GLU A 110 2.57 4.22 6.06
N GLU A 111 1.72 5.15 5.62
CA GLU A 111 0.51 5.53 6.35
C GLU A 111 -0.43 4.35 6.54
N VAL A 112 -0.71 3.62 5.46
CA VAL A 112 -1.61 2.47 5.55
C VAL A 112 -1.01 1.36 6.39
N SER A 113 0.28 1.08 6.21
CA SER A 113 0.97 0.04 6.99
C SER A 113 0.93 0.33 8.48
N ASN A 114 1.08 1.60 8.87
CA ASN A 114 1.06 2.00 10.28
C ASN A 114 -0.28 1.76 10.97
N LEU A 115 -1.37 1.65 10.22
CA LEU A 115 -2.67 1.29 10.78
C LEU A 115 -2.69 -0.13 11.36
N PHE A 116 -1.77 -0.98 10.91
CA PHE A 116 -1.73 -2.40 11.27
C PHE A 116 -0.56 -2.78 12.19
N LYS A 117 0.27 -1.82 12.54
CA LYS A 117 1.43 -2.08 13.40
C LYS A 117 1.11 -1.91 14.87
#